data_87e13ee0e65489861b48e12644ab6ee1
#
_entry.id   87e13ee0e65489861b48e12644ab6ee1
#
_cell.length_a   1.000
_cell.length_b   1.000
_cell.length_c   1.000
_cell.angle_alpha   90.00
_cell.angle_beta   90.00
_cell.angle_gamma   90.00
#
_symmetry.space_group_name_H-M   'P 1'
#
loop_
_entity.id
_entity.type
_entity.pdbx_description
1 polymer ?
#
loop_
_entity_poly.entity_id
_entity_poly.type
_entity_poly.pdbx_seq_one_letter_code
_entity_poly.pdbx_strand_id
1 'polypeptide(L)'
;VIKYYQSRNKSILVLCPKKLYDNWNTFKSPYENNPLLRDRFNYHVFYHTDLSRRSGSSNGYDLERINWGNFDLVVIDESHNFRNGGKVTTDENDENPRENRYLQLLNRVIRSGVKTKVLMLSATPVNNRFNDLKNQLALAYEGEADQINALLNTTSTIDDIFRQAQAAFNRWSDLPDSERTTKALLD
;
A
#
# COMPACT_ATOMS: atom_id res chain seq x y z
N VAL A 1 -5.76 -3.20 15.12
CA VAL A 1 -4.80 -4.05 14.38
C VAL A 1 -3.41 -3.94 14.98
N ILE A 2 -2.76 -2.76 15.03
CA ILE A 2 -1.39 -2.58 15.54
C ILE A 2 -1.22 -3.22 16.93
N LYS A 3 -2.10 -2.91 17.88
CA LYS A 3 -2.04 -3.46 19.24
C LYS A 3 -2.11 -5.00 19.28
N TYR A 4 -2.91 -5.59 18.40
CA TYR A 4 -3.01 -7.04 18.26
C TYR A 4 -1.68 -7.69 17.86
N TYR A 5 -0.97 -7.09 16.89
CA TYR A 5 0.34 -7.57 16.47
C TYR A 5 1.40 -7.33 17.54
N GLN A 6 1.40 -6.14 18.14
CA GLN A 6 2.34 -5.80 19.22
C GLN A 6 2.23 -6.75 20.43
N SER A 7 1.02 -7.10 20.86
CA SER A 7 0.80 -8.03 21.97
C SER A 7 1.30 -9.44 21.72
N ARG A 8 1.66 -9.74 20.46
CA ARG A 8 2.26 -11.02 20.02
C ARG A 8 3.75 -10.91 19.69
N ASN A 9 4.39 -9.86 20.15
CA ASN A 9 5.80 -9.55 19.86
C ASN A 9 6.10 -9.49 18.35
N LYS A 10 5.15 -9.00 17.56
CA LYS A 10 5.29 -8.85 16.12
C LYS A 10 5.83 -7.46 15.77
N SER A 11 6.72 -7.42 14.79
CA SER A 11 7.34 -6.20 14.30
C SER A 11 6.42 -5.46 13.33
N ILE A 12 6.26 -4.16 13.53
CA ILE A 12 5.28 -3.36 12.79
C ILE A 12 5.99 -2.18 12.12
N LEU A 13 5.75 -2.05 10.83
CA LEU A 13 6.18 -0.93 10.01
C LEU A 13 4.96 -0.07 9.66
N VAL A 14 5.07 1.23 9.86
CA VAL A 14 4.13 2.23 9.34
C VAL A 14 4.84 3.02 8.24
N LEU A 15 4.25 3.06 7.07
CA LEU A 15 4.68 3.88 5.94
C LEU A 15 3.67 5.00 5.73
N CYS A 16 4.12 6.24 5.80
CA CYS A 16 3.25 7.40 5.64
C CYS A 16 3.92 8.52 4.82
N PRO A 17 3.14 9.47 4.28
CA PRO A 17 3.68 10.73 3.80
C PRO A 17 4.38 11.50 4.92
N LYS A 18 5.44 12.23 4.59
CA LYS A 18 6.23 12.99 5.59
C LYS A 18 5.36 13.91 6.46
N LYS A 19 4.33 14.53 5.89
CA LYS A 19 3.40 15.42 6.61
C LYS A 19 2.57 14.75 7.69
N LEU A 20 2.44 13.41 7.66
CA LEU A 20 1.66 12.64 8.62
C LEU A 20 2.53 11.94 9.70
N TYR A 21 3.83 12.14 9.66
CA TYR A 21 4.77 11.53 10.60
C TYR A 21 4.42 11.84 12.06
N ASP A 22 4.19 13.12 12.36
CA ASP A 22 3.89 13.56 13.73
C ASP A 22 2.58 12.97 14.24
N ASN A 23 1.58 12.82 13.37
CA ASN A 23 0.31 12.17 13.73
C ASN A 23 0.55 10.73 14.21
N TRP A 24 1.34 9.96 13.47
CA TRP A 24 1.68 8.59 13.85
C TRP A 24 2.57 8.55 15.08
N ASN A 25 3.50 9.47 15.22
CA ASN A 25 4.43 9.51 16.34
C ASN A 25 3.76 9.95 17.64
N THR A 26 2.70 10.75 17.59
CA THR A 26 1.92 11.19 18.75
C THR A 26 1.44 10.00 19.58
N PHE A 27 0.98 8.92 18.95
CA PHE A 27 0.48 7.75 19.67
C PHE A 27 1.57 6.90 20.33
N LYS A 28 2.83 7.10 19.96
CA LYS A 28 4.00 6.46 20.60
C LYS A 28 4.56 7.29 21.75
N SER A 29 4.24 8.56 21.76
CA SER A 29 4.85 9.53 22.65
C SER A 29 4.35 9.38 24.10
N PRO A 30 5.22 9.59 25.10
CA PRO A 30 4.85 9.60 26.52
C PRO A 30 4.11 10.87 26.95
N TYR A 31 3.63 11.70 26.03
CA TYR A 31 2.92 12.93 26.36
C TYR A 31 1.57 12.64 27.03
N GLU A 32 1.21 13.45 28.03
CA GLU A 32 -0.06 13.33 28.76
C GLU A 32 -1.29 13.43 27.84
N ASN A 33 -1.19 14.19 26.77
CA ASN A 33 -2.26 14.36 25.77
C ASN A 33 -2.41 13.17 24.80
N ASN A 34 -1.57 12.15 24.93
CA ASN A 34 -1.76 10.95 24.12
C ASN A 34 -2.93 10.12 24.66
N PRO A 35 -4.07 10.04 23.97
CA PRO A 35 -5.25 9.32 24.44
C PRO A 35 -5.01 7.81 24.55
N LEU A 36 -3.95 7.30 23.90
CA LEU A 36 -3.58 5.88 23.88
C LEU A 36 -2.29 5.60 24.66
N LEU A 37 -1.90 6.49 25.57
CA LEU A 37 -0.65 6.39 26.34
C LEU A 37 -0.52 5.03 27.07
N ARG A 38 -1.64 4.52 27.62
CA ARG A 38 -1.67 3.24 28.34
C ARG A 38 -1.39 2.04 27.46
N ASP A 39 -1.60 2.16 26.15
CA ASP A 39 -1.36 1.08 25.19
C ASP A 39 0.12 0.90 24.88
N ARG A 40 0.95 1.89 25.17
CA ARG A 40 2.42 1.86 24.94
C ARG A 40 2.76 1.35 23.56
N PHE A 41 2.24 2.00 22.51
CA PHE A 41 2.49 1.60 21.14
C PHE A 41 3.98 1.62 20.80
N ASN A 42 4.42 0.55 20.16
CA ASN A 42 5.77 0.40 19.65
C ASN A 42 5.72 -0.10 18.19
N TYR A 43 5.99 0.78 17.26
CA TYR A 43 6.08 0.52 15.83
C TYR A 43 7.09 1.47 15.19
N HIS A 44 7.63 1.08 14.04
CA HIS A 44 8.55 1.92 13.27
C HIS A 44 7.77 2.76 12.27
N VAL A 45 8.12 4.05 12.15
CA VAL A 45 7.49 4.96 11.18
C VAL A 45 8.55 5.43 10.20
N PHE A 46 8.31 5.18 8.92
CA PHE A 46 9.13 5.64 7.82
C PHE A 46 8.28 6.36 6.77
N TYR A 47 8.94 7.15 5.95
CA TYR A 47 8.27 7.84 4.85
C TYR A 47 8.17 6.93 3.62
N HIS A 48 7.14 7.14 2.80
CA HIS A 48 7.05 6.47 1.50
C HIS A 48 8.32 6.64 0.66
N THR A 49 8.97 7.81 0.77
CA THR A 49 10.20 8.13 0.04
C THR A 49 11.42 7.36 0.53
N ASP A 50 11.41 6.88 1.77
CA ASP A 50 12.54 6.12 2.32
C ASP A 50 12.72 4.77 1.62
N LEU A 51 11.65 4.20 1.09
CA LEU A 51 11.72 2.98 0.28
C LEU A 51 12.65 3.11 -0.94
N SER A 52 12.72 4.30 -1.55
CA SER A 52 13.55 4.57 -2.73
C SER A 52 14.98 4.98 -2.38
N ARG A 53 15.29 5.12 -1.10
CA ARG A 53 16.62 5.51 -0.61
C ARG A 53 17.42 4.27 -0.24
N ARG A 54 18.66 4.23 -0.71
CA ARG A 54 19.59 3.12 -0.38
C ARG A 54 20.45 3.44 0.83
N SER A 55 20.63 4.73 1.15
CA SER A 55 21.52 5.20 2.21
C SER A 55 20.97 6.45 2.90
N GLY A 56 21.59 6.81 4.02
CA GLY A 56 21.30 7.99 4.81
C GLY A 56 20.38 7.70 5.99
N SER A 57 20.02 8.75 6.71
CA SER A 57 19.22 8.65 7.93
C SER A 57 17.77 9.08 7.69
N SER A 58 16.84 8.42 8.36
CA SER A 58 15.43 8.81 8.46
C SER A 58 14.93 8.53 9.88
N ASN A 59 14.37 9.54 10.53
CA ASN A 59 13.77 9.44 11.87
C ASN A 59 14.69 8.79 12.94
N GLY A 60 16.02 9.06 12.84
CA GLY A 60 17.02 8.49 13.75
C GLY A 60 17.50 7.09 13.36
N TYR A 61 17.01 6.52 12.29
CA TYR A 61 17.44 5.22 11.78
C TYR A 61 18.37 5.38 10.58
N ASP A 62 19.41 4.56 10.51
CA ASP A 62 20.24 4.40 9.34
C ASP A 62 19.55 3.45 8.35
N LEU A 63 19.20 3.96 7.17
CA LEU A 63 18.41 3.22 6.17
C LEU A 63 19.16 2.02 5.57
N GLU A 64 20.50 2.04 5.58
CA GLU A 64 21.32 0.91 5.12
C GLU A 64 21.22 -0.31 6.05
N ARG A 65 20.98 -0.05 7.34
CA ARG A 65 20.91 -1.08 8.37
C ARG A 65 19.51 -1.64 8.59
N ILE A 66 18.51 -1.10 7.90
CA ILE A 66 17.14 -1.59 8.06
C ILE A 66 16.96 -2.89 7.28
N ASN A 67 16.65 -3.94 8.01
CA ASN A 67 16.15 -5.16 7.39
C ASN A 67 14.65 -5.00 7.07
N TRP A 68 14.37 -4.49 5.88
CA TRP A 68 13.02 -4.21 5.41
C TRP A 68 12.10 -5.44 5.34
N GLY A 69 12.66 -6.64 5.21
CA GLY A 69 11.92 -7.90 5.21
C GLY A 69 11.57 -8.42 6.62
N ASN A 70 11.98 -7.75 7.69
CA ASN A 70 11.79 -8.22 9.06
C ASN A 70 10.57 -7.59 9.76
N PHE A 71 9.51 -7.32 9.01
CA PHE A 71 8.26 -6.80 9.56
C PHE A 71 7.12 -7.78 9.32
N ASP A 72 6.36 -8.08 10.38
CA ASP A 72 5.19 -8.96 10.31
C ASP A 72 3.95 -8.24 9.79
N LEU A 73 3.86 -6.93 10.03
CA LEU A 73 2.78 -6.07 9.56
C LEU A 73 3.37 -4.79 8.96
N VAL A 74 2.92 -4.45 7.76
CA VAL A 74 3.11 -3.11 7.20
C VAL A 74 1.76 -2.39 7.11
N VAL A 75 1.69 -1.22 7.71
CA VAL A 75 0.56 -0.29 7.62
C VAL A 75 0.94 0.81 6.63
N ILE A 76 0.17 0.96 5.57
CA ILE A 76 0.44 1.95 4.53
C ILE A 76 -0.64 3.02 4.60
N ASP A 77 -0.30 4.15 5.18
CA ASP A 77 -1.17 5.31 5.22
C ASP A 77 -1.09 6.07 3.89
N GLU A 78 -2.22 6.58 3.43
CA GLU A 78 -2.38 7.17 2.09
C GLU A 78 -1.89 6.20 0.99
N SER A 79 -2.38 4.96 1.03
CA SER A 79 -1.95 3.87 0.14
C SER A 79 -2.17 4.16 -1.35
N HIS A 80 -3.03 5.13 -1.69
CA HIS A 80 -3.21 5.60 -3.06
C HIS A 80 -1.90 6.10 -3.72
N ASN A 81 -0.88 6.44 -2.92
CA ASN A 81 0.45 6.79 -3.45
C ASN A 81 1.18 5.61 -4.11
N PHE A 82 0.68 4.40 -3.93
CA PHE A 82 1.21 3.17 -4.54
C PHE A 82 0.34 2.64 -5.69
N ARG A 83 -0.67 3.39 -6.13
CA ARG A 83 -1.62 2.98 -7.18
C ARG A 83 -1.01 2.75 -8.56
N ASN A 84 0.11 3.41 -8.89
CA ASN A 84 0.69 3.38 -10.24
C ASN A 84 1.35 2.04 -10.60
N GLY A 85 1.45 1.11 -9.64
CA GLY A 85 2.05 -0.21 -9.87
C GLY A 85 3.54 -0.16 -10.21
N GLY A 86 4.04 -1.30 -10.68
CA GLY A 86 5.45 -1.54 -10.93
C GLY A 86 5.93 -1.16 -12.34
N LYS A 87 5.48 -0.07 -12.92
CA LYS A 87 6.09 0.39 -14.17
C LYS A 87 7.51 0.89 -13.87
N VAL A 88 8.49 0.14 -14.36
CA VAL A 88 9.89 0.61 -14.42
C VAL A 88 9.89 1.71 -15.49
N THR A 89 10.10 2.95 -15.09
CA THR A 89 10.46 4.01 -16.03
C THR A 89 11.93 3.78 -16.39
N THR A 90 12.17 3.06 -17.45
CA THR A 90 13.48 3.03 -18.09
C THR A 90 13.59 4.32 -18.92
N ASP A 91 14.25 5.32 -18.36
CA ASP A 91 14.92 6.29 -19.20
C ASP A 91 16.05 5.53 -19.88
N GLU A 92 16.06 5.51 -21.21
CA GLU A 92 17.01 4.74 -22.02
C GLU A 92 18.49 5.05 -21.74
N ASN A 93 18.76 6.07 -20.92
CA ASN A 93 20.09 6.53 -20.54
C ASN A 93 20.43 6.30 -19.05
N ASP A 94 19.59 5.64 -18.26
CA ASP A 94 19.89 5.42 -16.85
C ASP A 94 20.47 4.01 -16.66
N GLU A 95 21.79 3.93 -16.46
CA GLU A 95 22.53 2.67 -16.21
C GLU A 95 22.06 1.95 -14.93
N ASN A 96 21.24 2.59 -14.11
CA ASN A 96 20.62 2.04 -12.91
C ASN A 96 19.13 2.39 -12.85
N PRO A 97 18.22 1.60 -13.44
CA PRO A 97 16.80 1.85 -13.36
C PRO A 97 16.39 1.89 -11.88
N ARG A 98 15.95 3.05 -11.42
CA ARG A 98 15.44 3.20 -10.06
C ARG A 98 14.12 2.45 -9.98
N GLU A 99 14.13 1.32 -9.30
CA GLU A 99 12.88 0.66 -8.93
C GLU A 99 11.96 1.69 -8.27
N ASN A 100 10.75 1.80 -8.76
CA ASN A 100 9.79 2.71 -8.18
C ASN A 100 9.41 2.24 -6.74
N ARG A 101 8.84 3.14 -5.95
CA ARG A 101 8.46 2.87 -4.55
C ARG A 101 7.55 1.65 -4.41
N TYR A 102 6.71 1.38 -5.39
CA TYR A 102 5.83 0.23 -5.40
C TYR A 102 6.62 -1.08 -5.46
N LEU A 103 7.59 -1.19 -6.38
CA LEU A 103 8.45 -2.37 -6.52
C LEU A 103 9.35 -2.55 -5.30
N GLN A 104 9.89 -1.47 -4.74
CA GLN A 104 10.66 -1.52 -3.50
C GLN A 104 9.81 -2.07 -2.34
N LEU A 105 8.57 -1.58 -2.17
CA LEU A 105 7.66 -2.10 -1.16
C LEU A 105 7.34 -3.58 -1.39
N LEU A 106 6.97 -3.94 -2.62
CA LEU A 106 6.62 -5.31 -2.97
C LEU A 106 7.80 -6.28 -2.77
N ASN A 107 8.98 -5.94 -3.30
CA ASN A 107 10.12 -6.86 -3.31
C ASN A 107 10.89 -6.88 -1.99
N ARG A 108 11.18 -5.70 -1.39
CA ARG A 108 12.04 -5.61 -0.20
C ARG A 108 11.29 -5.77 1.12
N VAL A 109 10.00 -5.41 1.17
CA VAL A 109 9.23 -5.48 2.41
C VAL A 109 8.32 -6.70 2.41
N ILE A 110 7.53 -6.88 1.36
CA ILE A 110 6.46 -7.88 1.35
C ILE A 110 6.99 -9.25 0.96
N ARG A 111 7.57 -9.39 -0.25
CA ARG A 111 8.04 -10.69 -0.76
C ARG A 111 9.25 -11.25 -0.04
N SER A 112 10.21 -10.40 0.34
CA SER A 112 11.38 -10.83 1.11
C SER A 112 11.06 -11.06 2.59
N GLY A 113 9.84 -10.77 3.00
CA GLY A 113 9.44 -10.78 4.40
C GLY A 113 9.07 -12.16 4.93
N VAL A 114 8.75 -12.16 6.22
CA VAL A 114 8.33 -13.34 7.00
C VAL A 114 6.80 -13.56 6.91
N LYS A 115 6.22 -13.57 5.72
CA LYS A 115 4.77 -13.54 5.47
C LYS A 115 4.13 -12.23 5.96
N THR A 116 4.72 -11.13 5.60
CA THR A 116 4.31 -9.79 5.99
C THR A 116 2.85 -9.53 5.63
N LYS A 117 2.04 -9.12 6.59
CA LYS A 117 0.66 -8.72 6.35
C LYS A 117 0.61 -7.24 5.99
N VAL A 118 -0.32 -6.89 5.11
CA VAL A 118 -0.48 -5.53 4.60
C VAL A 118 -1.81 -4.96 5.06
N LEU A 119 -1.78 -3.77 5.68
CA LEU A 119 -2.95 -2.97 6.00
C LEU A 119 -2.85 -1.64 5.23
N MET A 120 -3.77 -1.40 4.34
CA MET A 120 -3.83 -0.18 3.54
C MET A 120 -4.90 0.77 4.06
N LEU A 121 -4.54 2.03 4.21
CA LEU A 121 -5.42 3.12 4.61
C LEU A 121 -5.45 4.16 3.50
N SER A 122 -6.62 4.51 3.00
CA SER A 122 -6.79 5.55 1.99
C SER A 122 -8.22 6.08 2.01
N ALA A 123 -8.36 7.40 1.92
CA ALA A 123 -9.65 8.03 1.70
C ALA A 123 -10.10 7.92 0.23
N THR A 124 -9.17 7.76 -0.70
CA THR A 124 -9.42 7.74 -2.15
C THR A 124 -8.67 6.59 -2.82
N PRO A 125 -9.07 5.33 -2.59
CA PRO A 125 -8.34 4.16 -3.12
C PRO A 125 -8.38 4.08 -4.66
N VAL A 126 -9.43 4.62 -5.26
CA VAL A 126 -9.59 4.75 -6.72
C VAL A 126 -9.67 6.22 -7.08
N ASN A 127 -8.89 6.64 -8.07
CA ASN A 127 -9.00 7.98 -8.61
C ASN A 127 -9.84 7.96 -9.90
N ASN A 128 -9.30 7.56 -11.04
CA ASN A 128 -10.06 7.50 -12.29
C ASN A 128 -9.97 6.13 -12.97
N ARG A 129 -9.21 5.21 -12.42
CA ARG A 129 -8.97 3.90 -13.03
C ARG A 129 -9.05 2.79 -12.00
N PHE A 130 -9.80 1.75 -12.33
CA PHE A 130 -9.87 0.54 -11.50
C PHE A 130 -8.51 -0.17 -11.36
N ASN A 131 -7.61 0.01 -12.32
CA ASN A 131 -6.21 -0.44 -12.19
C ASN A 131 -5.50 0.14 -10.96
N ASP A 132 -5.89 1.33 -10.49
CA ASP A 132 -5.34 1.92 -9.27
C ASP A 132 -5.63 1.03 -8.06
N LEU A 133 -6.85 0.52 -7.98
CA LEU A 133 -7.27 -0.42 -6.93
C LEU A 133 -6.60 -1.78 -7.10
N LYS A 134 -6.54 -2.30 -8.34
CA LYS A 134 -5.88 -3.57 -8.64
C LYS A 134 -4.42 -3.56 -8.17
N ASN A 135 -3.67 -2.51 -8.49
CA ASN A 135 -2.28 -2.38 -8.08
C ASN A 135 -2.11 -2.31 -6.55
N GLN A 136 -3.02 -1.62 -5.87
CA GLN A 136 -2.99 -1.59 -4.41
C GLN A 136 -3.31 -2.97 -3.82
N LEU A 137 -4.35 -3.65 -4.31
CA LEU A 137 -4.69 -5.00 -3.86
C LEU A 137 -3.56 -6.00 -4.11
N ALA A 138 -2.80 -5.84 -5.21
CA ALA A 138 -1.65 -6.69 -5.50
C ALA A 138 -0.60 -6.70 -4.39
N LEU A 139 -0.46 -5.62 -3.63
CA LEU A 139 0.42 -5.59 -2.45
C LEU A 139 -0.03 -6.56 -1.36
N ALA A 140 -1.34 -6.78 -1.21
CA ALA A 140 -1.89 -7.65 -0.16
C ALA A 140 -1.71 -9.15 -0.46
N TYR A 141 -1.54 -9.52 -1.72
CA TYR A 141 -1.29 -10.90 -2.15
C TYR A 141 0.07 -11.09 -2.83
N GLU A 142 1.03 -10.26 -2.45
CA GLU A 142 2.44 -10.38 -2.85
C GLU A 142 2.67 -10.25 -4.36
N GLY A 143 1.70 -9.67 -5.10
CA GLY A 143 1.71 -9.59 -6.55
C GLY A 143 1.37 -10.91 -7.27
N GLU A 144 0.95 -11.94 -6.53
CA GLU A 144 0.62 -13.27 -7.05
C GLU A 144 -0.88 -13.34 -7.41
N ALA A 145 -1.24 -12.93 -8.63
CA ALA A 145 -2.63 -12.88 -9.09
C ALA A 145 -3.35 -14.24 -8.97
N ASP A 146 -2.62 -15.35 -9.12
CA ASP A 146 -3.19 -16.70 -9.02
C ASP A 146 -3.72 -17.01 -7.63
N GLN A 147 -3.13 -16.46 -6.57
CA GLN A 147 -3.64 -16.63 -5.20
C GLN A 147 -5.04 -16.01 -5.05
N ILE A 148 -5.27 -14.82 -5.60
CA ILE A 148 -6.60 -14.21 -5.59
C ILE A 148 -7.57 -14.95 -6.50
N ASN A 149 -7.14 -15.34 -7.70
CA ASN A 149 -7.99 -16.07 -8.62
C ASN A 149 -8.53 -17.37 -7.98
N ALA A 150 -7.67 -18.08 -7.25
CA ALA A 150 -8.06 -19.29 -6.50
C ALA A 150 -9.07 -19.00 -5.37
N LEU A 151 -8.94 -17.84 -4.69
CA LEU A 151 -9.82 -17.46 -3.59
C LEU A 151 -11.19 -16.95 -4.06
N LEU A 152 -11.25 -16.29 -5.21
CA LEU A 152 -12.50 -15.72 -5.73
C LEU A 152 -13.50 -16.78 -6.22
N ASN A 153 -13.06 -18.00 -6.47
CA ASN A 153 -13.89 -19.10 -6.98
C ASN A 153 -14.73 -18.69 -8.20
N THR A 154 -14.15 -17.91 -9.09
CA THR A 154 -14.78 -17.41 -10.33
C THR A 154 -14.06 -17.99 -11.55
N THR A 155 -14.75 -18.02 -12.69
CA THR A 155 -14.16 -18.40 -13.97
C THR A 155 -13.31 -17.28 -14.60
N SER A 156 -13.47 -16.06 -14.10
CA SER A 156 -12.74 -14.88 -14.59
C SER A 156 -11.53 -14.58 -13.73
N THR A 157 -10.43 -14.18 -14.37
CA THR A 157 -9.24 -13.73 -13.66
C THR A 157 -9.48 -12.34 -13.04
N ILE A 158 -8.69 -12.00 -12.04
CA ILE A 158 -8.74 -10.66 -11.44
C ILE A 158 -8.49 -9.56 -12.49
N ASP A 159 -7.64 -9.81 -13.46
CA ASP A 159 -7.35 -8.89 -14.54
C ASP A 159 -8.56 -8.69 -15.45
N ASP A 160 -9.28 -9.76 -15.76
CA ASP A 160 -10.50 -9.68 -16.57
C ASP A 160 -11.61 -8.92 -15.84
N ILE A 161 -11.77 -9.18 -14.54
CA ILE A 161 -12.75 -8.47 -13.70
C ILE A 161 -12.49 -6.97 -13.70
N PHE A 162 -11.27 -6.55 -13.46
CA PHE A 162 -10.92 -5.12 -13.45
C PHE A 162 -11.03 -4.47 -14.83
N ARG A 163 -10.70 -5.20 -15.89
CA ARG A 163 -10.86 -4.73 -17.27
C ARG A 163 -12.34 -4.53 -17.63
N GLN A 164 -13.19 -5.49 -17.28
CA GLN A 164 -14.63 -5.41 -17.50
C GLN A 164 -15.27 -4.27 -16.70
N ALA A 165 -14.90 -4.14 -15.41
CA ALA A 165 -15.38 -3.06 -14.55
C ALA A 165 -14.98 -1.68 -15.11
N GLN A 166 -13.75 -1.52 -15.61
CA GLN A 166 -13.32 -0.27 -16.24
C GLN A 166 -14.10 0.02 -17.52
N ALA A 167 -14.35 -0.99 -18.35
CA ALA A 167 -15.12 -0.82 -19.58
C ALA A 167 -16.59 -0.45 -19.27
N ALA A 168 -17.21 -1.09 -18.29
CA ALA A 168 -18.56 -0.75 -17.83
C ALA A 168 -18.62 0.69 -17.29
N PHE A 169 -17.66 1.06 -16.44
CA PHE A 169 -17.60 2.42 -15.90
C PHE A 169 -17.41 3.49 -17.00
N ASN A 170 -16.56 3.24 -18.00
CA ASN A 170 -16.35 4.17 -19.10
C ASN A 170 -17.65 4.34 -19.90
N ARG A 171 -18.31 3.25 -20.26
CA ARG A 171 -19.61 3.32 -20.95
C ARG A 171 -20.65 4.11 -20.15
N TRP A 172 -20.72 3.86 -18.85
CA TRP A 172 -21.64 4.58 -17.94
C TRP A 172 -21.30 6.07 -17.85
N SER A 173 -20.00 6.42 -17.79
CA SER A 173 -19.58 7.81 -17.68
C SER A 173 -19.82 8.63 -18.96
N ASP A 174 -19.92 7.95 -20.11
CA ASP A 174 -20.21 8.58 -21.41
C ASP A 174 -21.73 8.80 -21.63
N LEU A 175 -22.59 8.26 -20.75
CA LEU A 175 -24.02 8.51 -20.81
C LEU A 175 -24.37 9.95 -20.43
N PRO A 176 -25.48 10.50 -20.95
CA PRO A 176 -26.04 11.76 -20.45
C PRO A 176 -26.38 11.67 -18.96
N ASP A 177 -26.28 12.78 -18.23
CA ASP A 177 -26.50 12.80 -16.76
C ASP A 177 -27.85 12.20 -16.35
N SER A 178 -28.90 12.38 -17.17
CA SER A 178 -30.23 11.81 -16.93
C SER A 178 -30.29 10.29 -17.00
N GLU A 179 -29.32 9.65 -17.67
CA GLU A 179 -29.26 8.20 -17.87
C GLU A 179 -28.22 7.52 -16.96
N ARG A 180 -27.38 8.29 -16.26
CA ARG A 180 -26.36 7.77 -15.33
C ARG A 180 -26.98 7.25 -14.05
N THR A 181 -27.67 6.13 -14.14
CA THR A 181 -28.24 5.45 -12.97
C THR A 181 -27.35 4.30 -12.50
N THR A 182 -27.51 3.88 -11.25
CA THR A 182 -26.81 2.69 -10.73
C THR A 182 -27.19 1.44 -11.52
N LYS A 183 -28.42 1.36 -12.00
CA LYS A 183 -28.86 0.25 -12.84
C LYS A 183 -28.08 0.20 -14.16
N ALA A 184 -27.93 1.33 -14.82
CA ALA A 184 -27.18 1.43 -16.08
C ALA A 184 -25.68 1.13 -15.93
N LEU A 185 -25.14 1.17 -14.70
CA LEU A 185 -23.76 0.74 -14.40
C LEU A 185 -23.64 -0.77 -14.25
N LEU A 186 -24.70 -1.45 -13.79
CA LEU A 186 -24.67 -2.88 -13.46
C LEU A 186 -25.15 -3.77 -14.62
N ASP A 187 -25.83 -3.19 -15.61
CA ASP A 187 -26.24 -3.83 -16.86
C ASP A 187 -25.09 -3.77 -17.91
#